data_ac4422b9bf82433827aa755b9e6b2bb0
#
_entry.id   ac4422b9bf82433827aa755b9e6b2bb0
#
_cell.length_a   1.000
_cell.length_b   1.000
_cell.length_c   1.000
_cell.angle_alpha   90.00
_cell.angle_beta   90.00
_cell.angle_gamma   90.00
#
_symmetry.space_group_name_H-M   'P 1'
#
loop_
_entity.id
_entity.type
_entity.pdbx_description
1 polymer ?
#
loop_
_entity_poly.entity_id
_entity_poly.type
_entity_poly.pdbx_seq_one_letter_code
_entity_poly.pdbx_strand_id
1 'polypeptide(L)'
;QKGAKLVYGLQHDCTEQELRQAIADGTLMNHLQQVPIRKDDLFFIRAGTIHAIGAGALVAEIQENSNLTYRLYDYDRVGKDGQKRELHIDKALQVANLQSSVEPRQPLRVLKYRQGVAAELLTRCKYFEVYRMLVNTERRQQVHYRADEVSFRVLLCVNGGGPLRLDGGGGAFFTRDCVFWCGG
;
A
#
# COMPACT_ATOMS: atom_id res chain seq x y z
N GLN A 1 6.13 14.26 -2.57
CA GLN A 1 6.39 15.49 -3.33
C GLN A 1 5.18 15.86 -4.17
N LYS A 2 5.05 17.15 -4.50
CA LYS A 2 3.97 17.65 -5.37
C LYS A 2 4.11 17.00 -6.76
N GLY A 3 3.04 16.35 -7.27
CA GLY A 3 3.03 15.71 -8.59
C GLY A 3 3.36 14.21 -8.61
N ALA A 4 3.56 13.57 -7.47
CA ALA A 4 3.71 12.11 -7.42
C ALA A 4 2.44 11.41 -7.95
N LYS A 5 2.63 10.32 -8.67
CA LYS A 5 1.56 9.53 -9.29
C LYS A 5 1.73 8.06 -8.97
N LEU A 6 0.62 7.34 -8.95
CA LEU A 6 0.56 5.88 -8.96
C LEU A 6 0.05 5.44 -10.33
N VAL A 7 0.68 4.45 -10.93
CA VAL A 7 0.07 3.68 -12.01
C VAL A 7 -0.85 2.65 -11.38
N TYR A 8 -2.11 2.62 -11.82
CA TYR A 8 -3.12 1.73 -11.24
C TYR A 8 -4.05 1.18 -12.34
N GLY A 9 -3.70 0.00 -12.82
CA GLY A 9 -4.49 -0.72 -13.83
C GLY A 9 -4.57 -0.01 -15.18
N LEU A 10 -5.59 -0.35 -15.94
CA LEU A 10 -5.79 0.08 -17.32
C LEU A 10 -6.81 1.23 -17.43
N GLN A 11 -6.62 2.12 -18.39
CA GLN A 11 -7.57 3.20 -18.73
C GLN A 11 -8.81 2.68 -19.44
N HIS A 12 -8.67 1.61 -20.21
CA HIS A 12 -9.71 0.93 -20.98
C HIS A 12 -9.42 -0.57 -21.02
N ASP A 13 -10.41 -1.36 -21.38
CA ASP A 13 -10.24 -2.79 -21.55
C ASP A 13 -9.21 -3.05 -22.66
N CYS A 14 -8.32 -3.98 -22.42
CA CYS A 14 -7.29 -4.39 -23.38
C CYS A 14 -7.28 -5.90 -23.52
N THR A 15 -6.84 -6.37 -24.68
CA THR A 15 -6.48 -7.76 -24.89
C THR A 15 -5.03 -8.01 -24.50
N GLU A 16 -4.69 -9.27 -24.24
CA GLU A 16 -3.29 -9.66 -24.02
C GLU A 16 -2.40 -9.26 -25.19
N GLN A 17 -2.89 -9.42 -26.42
CA GLN A 17 -2.14 -9.10 -27.63
C GLN A 17 -1.86 -7.59 -27.75
N GLU A 18 -2.83 -6.74 -27.45
CA GLU A 18 -2.64 -5.27 -27.45
C GLU A 18 -1.60 -4.84 -26.43
N LEU A 19 -1.64 -5.38 -25.21
CA LEU A 19 -0.63 -5.04 -24.19
C LEU A 19 0.75 -5.57 -24.56
N ARG A 20 0.83 -6.76 -25.14
CA ARG A 20 2.09 -7.34 -25.63
C ARG A 20 2.71 -6.46 -26.71
N GLN A 21 1.89 -6.00 -27.66
CA GLN A 21 2.33 -5.07 -28.70
C GLN A 21 2.77 -3.74 -28.10
N ALA A 22 1.99 -3.18 -27.18
CA ALA A 22 2.31 -1.92 -26.51
C ALA A 22 3.63 -1.98 -25.70
N ILE A 23 3.96 -3.14 -25.13
CA ILE A 23 5.25 -3.37 -24.47
C ILE A 23 6.37 -3.37 -25.50
N ALA A 24 6.19 -4.09 -26.62
CA ALA A 24 7.19 -4.16 -27.68
C ALA A 24 7.48 -2.80 -28.33
N ASP A 25 6.44 -1.99 -28.50
CA ASP A 25 6.52 -0.65 -29.11
C ASP A 25 6.91 0.45 -28.10
N GLY A 26 7.06 0.11 -26.80
CA GLY A 26 7.35 1.10 -25.76
C GLY A 26 6.19 2.06 -25.45
N THR A 27 4.96 1.70 -25.83
CA THR A 27 3.77 2.55 -25.67
C THR A 27 2.85 2.13 -24.52
N LEU A 28 3.25 1.16 -23.70
CA LEU A 28 2.47 0.60 -22.61
C LEU A 28 1.85 1.68 -21.70
N MET A 29 2.58 2.76 -21.43
CA MET A 29 2.12 3.84 -20.56
C MET A 29 0.86 4.56 -21.08
N ASN A 30 0.55 4.46 -22.37
CA ASN A 30 -0.67 5.02 -22.97
C ASN A 30 -1.92 4.21 -22.62
N HIS A 31 -1.76 2.96 -22.19
CA HIS A 31 -2.83 2.08 -21.77
C HIS A 31 -3.06 2.12 -20.26
N LEU A 32 -2.09 2.63 -19.50
CA LEU A 32 -2.10 2.58 -18.04
C LEU A 32 -2.73 3.83 -17.41
N GLN A 33 -3.58 3.62 -16.41
CA GLN A 33 -4.15 4.70 -15.64
C GLN A 33 -3.12 5.31 -14.70
N GLN A 34 -2.92 6.62 -14.76
CA GLN A 34 -2.04 7.37 -13.87
C GLN A 34 -2.86 8.22 -12.89
N VAL A 35 -2.78 7.90 -11.62
CA VAL A 35 -3.56 8.56 -10.57
C VAL A 35 -2.65 9.47 -9.75
N PRO A 36 -2.94 10.78 -9.65
CA PRO A 36 -2.20 11.67 -8.76
C PRO A 36 -2.35 11.24 -7.30
N ILE A 37 -1.24 11.18 -6.56
CA ILE A 37 -1.22 10.81 -5.15
C ILE A 37 -1.34 12.07 -4.28
N ARG A 38 -2.19 12.00 -3.26
CA ARG A 38 -2.33 12.99 -2.20
C ARG A 38 -1.93 12.38 -0.85
N LYS A 39 -1.59 13.25 0.09
CA LYS A 39 -1.39 12.81 1.48
C LYS A 39 -2.66 12.12 1.98
N ASP A 40 -2.46 11.03 2.69
CA ASP A 40 -3.53 10.21 3.31
C ASP A 40 -4.41 9.42 2.32
N ASP A 41 -4.07 9.41 1.03
CA ASP A 41 -4.70 8.49 0.08
C ASP A 41 -4.44 7.03 0.48
N LEU A 42 -5.42 6.19 0.22
CA LEU A 42 -5.32 4.74 0.31
C LEU A 42 -5.63 4.13 -1.05
N PHE A 43 -4.79 3.19 -1.47
CA PHE A 43 -4.99 2.39 -2.67
C PHE A 43 -4.99 0.92 -2.29
N PHE A 44 -6.10 0.24 -2.51
CA PHE A 44 -6.19 -1.20 -2.32
C PHE A 44 -5.92 -1.90 -3.65
N ILE A 45 -4.71 -2.40 -3.82
CA ILE A 45 -4.25 -3.04 -5.06
C ILE A 45 -4.56 -4.54 -4.98
N ARG A 46 -5.52 -4.98 -5.78
CA ARG A 46 -5.87 -6.41 -5.88
C ARG A 46 -4.84 -7.16 -6.71
N ALA A 47 -4.67 -8.45 -6.44
CA ALA A 47 -3.86 -9.33 -7.29
C ALA A 47 -4.31 -9.22 -8.76
N GLY A 48 -3.35 -9.20 -9.68
CA GLY A 48 -3.57 -8.99 -11.10
C GLY A 48 -3.65 -7.53 -11.54
N THR A 49 -3.74 -6.56 -10.63
CA THR A 49 -3.73 -5.14 -11.01
C THR A 49 -2.31 -4.71 -11.41
N ILE A 50 -2.15 -4.26 -12.65
CA ILE A 50 -0.90 -3.67 -13.12
C ILE A 50 -0.68 -2.36 -12.36
N HIS A 51 0.44 -2.23 -11.66
CA HIS A 51 0.69 -1.04 -10.84
C HIS A 51 2.17 -0.69 -10.75
N ALA A 52 2.44 0.58 -10.50
CA ALA A 52 3.78 1.08 -10.20
C ALA A 52 3.72 2.35 -9.37
N ILE A 53 4.62 2.48 -8.42
CA ILE A 53 4.75 3.66 -7.57
C ILE A 53 5.68 4.66 -8.28
N GLY A 54 5.15 5.83 -8.61
CA GLY A 54 5.90 6.88 -9.27
C GLY A 54 6.89 7.60 -8.35
N ALA A 55 7.80 8.32 -8.94
CA ALA A 55 8.80 9.09 -8.20
C ALA A 55 8.16 10.14 -7.26
N GLY A 56 8.82 10.39 -6.14
CA GLY A 56 8.37 11.38 -5.15
C GLY A 56 7.25 10.92 -4.21
N ALA A 57 6.76 9.68 -4.34
CA ALA A 57 5.83 9.08 -3.40
C ALA A 57 6.56 8.53 -2.17
N LEU A 58 5.99 8.77 -1.00
CA LEU A 58 6.32 8.05 0.23
C LEU A 58 5.08 7.24 0.61
N VAL A 59 5.22 5.94 0.67
CA VAL A 59 4.12 5.01 0.91
C VAL A 59 4.45 4.05 2.04
N ALA A 60 3.43 3.59 2.76
CA ALA A 60 3.48 2.40 3.57
C ALA A 60 2.76 1.30 2.78
N GLU A 61 3.46 0.24 2.44
CA GLU A 61 2.92 -0.90 1.70
C GLU A 61 2.72 -2.06 2.67
N ILE A 62 1.47 -2.50 2.78
CA ILE A 62 1.08 -3.67 3.56
C ILE A 62 0.61 -4.71 2.56
N GLN A 63 1.27 -5.86 2.54
CA GLN A 63 0.96 -6.92 1.60
C GLN A 63 0.89 -8.27 2.29
N GLU A 64 0.27 -9.23 1.63
CA GLU A 64 0.36 -10.63 2.05
C GLU A 64 1.81 -11.14 1.91
N ASN A 65 2.15 -12.18 2.70
CA ASN A 65 3.51 -12.72 2.74
C ASN A 65 3.85 -13.48 1.44
N SER A 66 4.17 -12.73 0.39
CA SER A 66 4.62 -13.25 -0.90
C SER A 66 5.66 -12.30 -1.49
N ASN A 67 6.76 -12.86 -1.97
CA ASN A 67 7.80 -12.13 -2.70
C ASN A 67 7.67 -12.29 -4.23
N LEU A 68 6.57 -12.89 -4.69
CA LEU A 68 6.35 -13.13 -6.11
C LEU A 68 5.98 -11.81 -6.82
N THR A 69 6.83 -11.40 -7.75
CA THR A 69 6.61 -10.24 -8.59
C THR A 69 6.77 -10.61 -10.05
N TYR A 70 5.73 -10.39 -10.84
CA TYR A 70 5.83 -10.48 -12.29
C TYR A 70 6.01 -9.09 -12.87
N ARG A 71 7.21 -8.81 -13.37
CA ARG A 71 7.57 -7.50 -13.92
C ARG A 71 7.20 -7.40 -15.38
N LEU A 72 6.26 -6.53 -15.68
CA LEU A 72 5.75 -6.30 -17.04
C LEU A 72 6.58 -5.25 -17.78
N TYR A 73 7.07 -4.24 -17.08
CA TYR A 73 7.83 -3.13 -17.61
C TYR A 73 8.74 -2.53 -16.53
N ASP A 74 9.90 -2.01 -16.88
CA ASP A 74 10.86 -1.45 -15.93
C ASP A 74 11.49 -0.12 -16.37
N TYR A 75 10.86 0.59 -17.29
CA TYR A 75 11.35 1.90 -17.76
C TYR A 75 12.79 1.85 -18.30
N ASP A 76 13.21 0.74 -18.85
CA ASP A 76 14.58 0.48 -19.33
C ASP A 76 15.68 0.77 -18.31
N ARG A 77 15.35 0.70 -17.01
CA ARG A 77 16.30 0.96 -15.94
C ARG A 77 17.41 -0.09 -15.94
N VAL A 78 18.63 0.40 -15.77
CA VAL A 78 19.81 -0.42 -15.60
C VAL A 78 20.21 -0.43 -14.14
N GLY A 79 20.48 -1.61 -13.60
CA GLY A 79 20.95 -1.79 -12.24
C GLY A 79 22.39 -1.29 -12.04
N LYS A 80 22.88 -1.32 -10.80
CA LYS A 80 24.27 -0.95 -10.48
C LYS A 80 25.31 -1.86 -11.15
N ASP A 81 24.89 -3.05 -11.51
CA ASP A 81 25.65 -4.08 -12.21
C ASP A 81 25.67 -3.90 -13.73
N GLY A 82 25.06 -2.83 -14.25
CA GLY A 82 24.93 -2.57 -15.68
C GLY A 82 23.89 -3.43 -16.39
N GLN A 83 23.11 -4.24 -15.66
CA GLN A 83 22.12 -5.13 -16.26
C GLN A 83 20.70 -4.58 -16.10
N LYS A 84 19.83 -4.84 -17.09
CA LYS A 84 18.39 -4.61 -16.97
C LYS A 84 17.77 -5.71 -16.12
N ARG A 85 16.77 -5.37 -15.32
CA ARG A 85 16.03 -6.37 -14.57
C ARG A 85 15.21 -7.25 -15.51
N GLU A 86 15.12 -8.52 -15.20
CA GLU A 86 14.33 -9.49 -15.95
C GLU A 86 12.85 -9.07 -16.01
N LEU A 87 12.26 -9.17 -17.18
CA LEU A 87 10.82 -9.02 -17.39
C LEU A 87 10.15 -10.39 -17.47
N HIS A 88 8.95 -10.48 -16.94
CA HIS A 88 8.17 -11.73 -16.89
C HIS A 88 6.87 -11.56 -17.69
N ILE A 89 6.96 -11.06 -18.92
CA ILE A 89 5.83 -10.58 -19.72
C ILE A 89 4.75 -11.65 -19.85
N ASP A 90 5.11 -12.88 -20.23
CA ASP A 90 4.14 -13.97 -20.42
C ASP A 90 3.39 -14.32 -19.13
N LYS A 91 4.13 -14.48 -18.03
CA LYS A 91 3.53 -14.79 -16.73
C LYS A 91 2.69 -13.63 -16.19
N ALA A 92 3.15 -12.41 -16.39
CA ALA A 92 2.44 -11.22 -15.98
C ALA A 92 1.10 -11.07 -16.71
N LEU A 93 1.08 -11.25 -18.03
CA LEU A 93 -0.14 -11.15 -18.84
C LEU A 93 -1.15 -12.27 -18.53
N GLN A 94 -0.69 -13.48 -18.22
CA GLN A 94 -1.57 -14.59 -17.79
C GLN A 94 -2.36 -14.29 -16.51
N VAL A 95 -1.85 -13.46 -15.62
CA VAL A 95 -2.48 -13.14 -14.33
C VAL A 95 -3.01 -11.72 -14.23
N ALA A 96 -2.71 -10.87 -15.20
CA ALA A 96 -3.13 -9.48 -15.22
C ALA A 96 -4.64 -9.34 -15.39
N ASN A 97 -5.22 -8.38 -14.65
CA ASN A 97 -6.57 -7.93 -14.95
C ASN A 97 -6.54 -7.01 -16.17
N LEU A 98 -7.15 -7.45 -17.25
CA LEU A 98 -7.16 -6.76 -18.55
C LEU A 98 -8.37 -5.84 -18.73
N GLN A 99 -9.23 -5.75 -17.73
CA GLN A 99 -10.36 -4.81 -17.72
C GLN A 99 -9.91 -3.43 -17.23
N SER A 100 -10.58 -2.41 -17.70
CA SER A 100 -10.38 -1.04 -17.24
C SER A 100 -10.54 -0.92 -15.73
N SER A 101 -9.71 -0.11 -15.12
CA SER A 101 -9.73 0.11 -13.69
C SER A 101 -10.69 1.24 -13.34
N VAL A 102 -11.54 0.98 -12.36
CA VAL A 102 -12.37 2.01 -11.74
C VAL A 102 -11.53 2.95 -10.86
N GLU A 103 -12.11 4.01 -10.33
CA GLU A 103 -11.44 4.91 -9.38
C GLU A 103 -10.81 4.11 -8.23
N PRO A 104 -9.49 4.16 -8.09
CA PRO A 104 -8.76 3.29 -7.14
C PRO A 104 -8.85 3.77 -5.69
N ARG A 105 -9.28 5.02 -5.45
CA ARG A 105 -9.39 5.55 -4.10
C ARG A 105 -10.55 4.93 -3.37
N GLN A 106 -10.32 4.62 -2.10
CA GLN A 106 -11.37 4.10 -1.25
C GLN A 106 -12.44 5.19 -0.98
N PRO A 107 -13.73 4.80 -0.92
CA PRO A 107 -14.79 5.71 -0.52
C PRO A 107 -14.61 6.21 0.91
N LEU A 108 -15.41 7.16 1.32
CA LEU A 108 -15.44 7.66 2.69
C LEU A 108 -15.53 6.49 3.68
N ARG A 109 -14.68 6.53 4.67
CA ARG A 109 -14.50 5.51 5.69
C ARG A 109 -15.22 5.92 6.96
N VAL A 110 -15.72 4.93 7.68
CA VAL A 110 -16.39 5.18 8.96
C VAL A 110 -15.34 5.47 10.02
N LEU A 111 -15.41 6.64 10.62
CA LEU A 111 -14.58 7.03 11.76
C LEU A 111 -15.26 6.56 13.06
N LYS A 112 -14.48 5.93 13.93
CA LYS A 112 -14.87 5.59 15.29
C LYS A 112 -14.13 6.51 16.27
N TYR A 113 -14.88 7.22 17.09
CA TYR A 113 -14.32 8.13 18.09
C TYR A 113 -14.46 7.54 19.49
N ARG A 114 -13.40 7.64 20.25
CA ARG A 114 -13.38 7.46 21.69
C ARG A 114 -12.41 8.44 22.31
N GLN A 115 -12.46 8.60 23.62
CA GLN A 115 -11.59 9.56 24.31
C GLN A 115 -10.11 9.30 23.98
N GLY A 116 -9.43 10.31 23.47
CA GLY A 116 -8.03 10.26 23.10
C GLY A 116 -7.71 9.59 21.76
N VAL A 117 -8.69 9.06 21.02
CA VAL A 117 -8.42 8.43 19.72
C VAL A 117 -9.59 8.53 18.75
N ALA A 118 -9.27 8.77 17.50
CA ALA A 118 -10.14 8.53 16.36
C ALA A 118 -9.54 7.39 15.53
N ALA A 119 -10.32 6.38 15.22
CA ALA A 119 -9.90 5.21 14.46
C ALA A 119 -10.75 5.05 13.21
N GLU A 120 -10.14 4.64 12.14
CA GLU A 120 -10.73 4.49 10.81
C GLU A 120 -10.27 3.15 10.20
N LEU A 121 -11.23 2.32 9.77
CA LEU A 121 -10.90 1.13 8.99
C LEU A 121 -10.55 1.58 7.57
N LEU A 122 -9.31 1.38 7.17
CA LEU A 122 -8.82 1.75 5.84
C LEU A 122 -9.15 0.68 4.80
N THR A 123 -8.84 -0.56 5.11
CA THR A 123 -9.13 -1.70 4.22
C THR A 123 -9.21 -3.00 5.01
N ARG A 124 -9.93 -3.95 4.41
CA ARG A 124 -10.06 -5.33 4.90
C ARG A 124 -10.02 -6.28 3.73
N CYS A 125 -9.25 -7.34 3.86
CA CYS A 125 -9.23 -8.45 2.92
C CYS A 125 -9.18 -9.78 3.67
N LYS A 126 -9.06 -10.89 2.94
CA LYS A 126 -8.95 -12.24 3.52
C LYS A 126 -7.73 -12.38 4.46
N TYR A 127 -6.69 -11.61 4.23
CA TYR A 127 -5.39 -11.80 4.87
C TYR A 127 -5.12 -10.83 6.01
N PHE A 128 -5.63 -9.58 5.92
CA PHE A 128 -5.38 -8.54 6.92
C PHE A 128 -6.45 -7.45 6.92
N GLU A 129 -6.46 -6.69 8.00
CA GLU A 129 -7.17 -5.42 8.14
C GLU A 129 -6.17 -4.30 8.42
N VAL A 130 -6.40 -3.13 7.86
CA VAL A 130 -5.59 -1.95 8.12
C VAL A 130 -6.45 -0.85 8.71
N TYR A 131 -6.01 -0.32 9.84
CA TYR A 131 -6.64 0.80 10.52
C TYR A 131 -5.68 1.99 10.57
N ARG A 132 -6.23 3.18 10.43
CA ARG A 132 -5.53 4.42 10.79
C ARG A 132 -6.06 4.92 12.12
N MET A 133 -5.15 5.37 12.98
CA MET A 133 -5.49 5.94 14.27
C MET A 133 -4.86 7.30 14.43
N LEU A 134 -5.65 8.26 14.88
CA LEU A 134 -5.21 9.56 15.35
C LEU A 134 -5.30 9.54 16.87
N VAL A 135 -4.13 9.52 17.52
CA VAL A 135 -4.05 9.46 18.99
C VAL A 135 -3.64 10.81 19.51
N ASN A 136 -4.43 11.36 20.43
CA ASN A 136 -4.11 12.61 21.13
C ASN A 136 -4.35 12.41 22.64
N THR A 137 -3.26 12.39 23.39
CA THR A 137 -3.23 12.16 24.83
C THR A 137 -2.77 13.40 25.62
N GLU A 138 -2.89 14.62 25.09
CA GLU A 138 -2.45 15.87 25.71
C GLU A 138 -3.05 16.09 27.08
N ARG A 139 -4.23 15.56 27.36
CA ARG A 139 -4.90 15.64 28.68
C ARG A 139 -4.53 14.50 29.62
N ARG A 140 -3.35 13.91 29.51
CA ARG A 140 -2.86 12.77 30.32
C ARG A 140 -3.74 11.51 30.22
N GLN A 141 -4.41 11.34 29.12
CA GLN A 141 -5.21 10.14 28.86
C GLN A 141 -4.30 9.02 28.35
N GLN A 142 -4.72 7.81 28.62
CA GLN A 142 -4.09 6.60 28.05
C GLN A 142 -5.08 5.95 27.10
N VAL A 143 -4.60 5.48 25.98
CA VAL A 143 -5.38 4.70 25.03
C VAL A 143 -4.91 3.26 25.09
N HIS A 144 -5.80 2.38 25.54
CA HIS A 144 -5.50 0.96 25.69
C HIS A 144 -5.91 0.21 24.42
N TYR A 145 -5.01 -0.60 23.92
CA TYR A 145 -5.24 -1.55 22.84
C TYR A 145 -4.89 -2.95 23.31
N ARG A 146 -5.75 -3.90 22.94
CA ARG A 146 -5.50 -5.33 23.18
C ARG A 146 -5.39 -6.03 21.83
N ALA A 147 -4.42 -6.92 21.68
CA ALA A 147 -4.50 -7.98 20.70
C ALA A 147 -5.36 -9.09 21.29
N ASP A 148 -6.15 -9.73 20.46
CA ASP A 148 -6.87 -10.94 20.82
C ASP A 148 -6.02 -12.18 20.50
N GLU A 149 -6.46 -13.35 20.94
CA GLU A 149 -5.77 -14.62 20.69
C GLU A 149 -5.81 -15.06 19.22
N VAL A 150 -6.61 -14.38 18.41
CA VAL A 150 -6.86 -14.77 17.00
C VAL A 150 -5.76 -14.30 16.07
N SER A 151 -5.12 -13.13 16.36
CA SER A 151 -4.16 -12.55 15.46
C SER A 151 -3.19 -11.60 16.16
N PHE A 152 -2.04 -11.42 15.55
CA PHE A 152 -1.09 -10.40 15.96
C PHE A 152 -1.53 -8.99 15.50
N ARG A 153 -0.93 -7.99 16.09
CA ARG A 153 -1.08 -6.58 15.73
C ARG A 153 0.29 -5.97 15.39
N VAL A 154 0.27 -5.09 14.42
CA VAL A 154 1.43 -4.26 14.07
C VAL A 154 1.02 -2.80 14.18
N LEU A 155 1.77 -2.02 14.92
CA LEU A 155 1.59 -0.58 15.01
C LEU A 155 2.76 0.11 14.31
N LEU A 156 2.47 0.91 13.30
CA LEU A 156 3.44 1.74 12.60
C LEU A 156 3.16 3.20 12.90
N CYS A 157 4.12 3.92 13.46
CA CYS A 157 4.02 5.35 13.67
C CYS A 157 4.28 6.10 12.35
N VAL A 158 3.23 6.63 11.75
CA VAL A 158 3.32 7.37 10.47
C VAL A 158 3.73 8.82 10.70
N ASN A 159 3.27 9.42 11.81
CA ASN A 159 3.57 10.81 12.15
C ASN A 159 3.43 11.04 13.66
N GLY A 160 4.29 11.89 14.22
CA GLY A 160 4.27 12.23 15.64
C GLY A 160 5.09 11.27 16.49
N GLY A 161 4.68 11.09 17.73
CA GLY A 161 5.32 10.20 18.68
C GLY A 161 4.78 10.37 20.10
N GLY A 162 5.21 9.49 21.00
CA GLY A 162 4.83 9.51 22.40
C GLY A 162 5.29 8.25 23.14
N PRO A 163 4.97 8.14 24.44
CA PRO A 163 5.28 6.94 25.19
C PRO A 163 4.35 5.78 24.77
N LEU A 164 4.94 4.63 24.50
CA LEU A 164 4.25 3.36 24.29
C LEU A 164 4.59 2.42 25.45
N ARG A 165 3.57 1.80 26.06
CA ARG A 165 3.72 0.80 27.10
C ARG A 165 3.17 -0.52 26.61
N LEU A 166 3.94 -1.58 26.77
CA LEU A 166 3.59 -2.96 26.47
C LEU A 166 3.68 -3.76 27.76
N ASP A 167 2.98 -4.88 27.83
CA ASP A 167 3.16 -5.85 28.94
C ASP A 167 4.62 -6.34 28.89
N GLY A 168 5.36 -6.07 29.97
CA GLY A 168 6.79 -6.38 30.08
C GLY A 168 7.77 -5.26 29.70
N GLY A 169 7.29 -4.06 29.35
CA GLY A 169 8.16 -2.93 29.09
C GLY A 169 7.49 -1.76 28.37
N GLY A 170 8.28 -0.77 28.05
CA GLY A 170 7.79 0.39 27.30
C GLY A 170 8.94 1.31 26.90
N GLY A 171 8.65 2.24 26.01
CA GLY A 171 9.62 3.20 25.49
C GLY A 171 8.96 4.36 24.76
N ALA A 172 9.80 5.21 24.22
CA ALA A 172 9.35 6.23 23.30
C ALA A 172 9.10 5.59 21.92
N PHE A 173 8.06 6.06 21.25
CA PHE A 173 7.61 5.57 19.96
C PHE A 173 7.42 6.76 19.02
N PHE A 174 8.20 6.80 17.95
CA PHE A 174 8.29 7.95 17.05
C PHE A 174 7.99 7.57 15.59
N THR A 175 7.86 8.57 14.76
CA THR A 175 7.66 8.40 13.31
C THR A 175 8.67 7.42 12.71
N ARG A 176 8.17 6.41 12.02
CA ARG A 176 8.84 5.24 11.42
C ARG A 176 9.14 4.08 12.38
N ASP A 177 8.89 4.24 13.66
CA ASP A 177 8.95 3.09 14.56
C ASP A 177 7.80 2.12 14.27
N CYS A 178 8.11 0.85 14.42
CA CYS A 178 7.17 -0.25 14.26
C CYS A 178 7.23 -1.16 15.46
N VAL A 179 6.08 -1.51 15.99
CA VAL A 179 5.94 -2.46 17.10
C VAL A 179 5.00 -3.58 16.70
N PHE A 180 5.42 -4.78 17.00
CA PHE A 180 4.67 -6.00 16.80
C PHE A 180 4.33 -6.62 18.15
N TRP A 181 3.10 -7.09 18.34
CA TRP A 181 2.71 -7.87 19.51
C TRP A 181 1.64 -8.90 19.16
N CYS A 182 1.68 -10.01 19.89
CA CYS A 182 0.68 -11.06 19.85
C CYS A 182 -0.23 -10.93 21.06
N GLY A 183 -1.46 -11.40 20.97
CA GLY A 183 -2.29 -11.67 22.14
C GLY A 183 -1.66 -12.80 22.95
N GLY A 184 -1.50 -12.60 24.24
CA GLY A 184 -1.10 -13.60 25.22
C GLY A 184 -2.31 -14.02 26.06
#